data_16f9e016d608d01d2ef20c35e810cfae
#
_entry.id   16f9e016d608d01d2ef20c35e810cfae
#
_cell.length_a   1.000
_cell.length_b   1.000
_cell.length_c   1.000
_cell.angle_alpha   90.00
_cell.angle_beta   90.00
_cell.angle_gamma   90.00
#
_symmetry.space_group_name_H-M   'P 1'
#
loop_
_entity.id
_entity.type
_entity.pdbx_description
1 polymer ?
#
loop_
_entity_poly.entity_id
_entity_poly.type
_entity_poly.pdbx_seq_one_letter_code
_entity_poly.pdbx_strand_id
1 'polypeptide(L)'
;MNKTEKCIAVRDYHNKGCNCTQSILATFHEEMGLTESQCLALGGGMGNGVRCGSICGAVSGGVMVLGMLFPATAEEGVAGKKRVAQQTREYIRRFQDRFTDLNCAELLLNKEIQGTQQAEFLGVTNHCGILIISAVEILCDYIAELKEE
;
A
#
# COMPACT_ATOMS: atom_id res chain seq x y z
N MET A 1 12.41 -10.23 -3.63
CA MET A 1 12.38 -9.14 -4.63
C MET A 1 12.89 -7.85 -4.00
N ASN A 2 13.69 -7.08 -4.74
CA ASN A 2 14.10 -5.75 -4.33
C ASN A 2 12.98 -4.72 -4.58
N LYS A 3 13.23 -3.47 -4.19
CA LYS A 3 12.24 -2.39 -4.33
C LYS A 3 11.76 -2.21 -5.78
N THR A 4 12.68 -2.19 -6.74
CA THR A 4 12.34 -2.01 -8.15
C THR A 4 11.48 -3.17 -8.67
N GLU A 5 11.83 -4.40 -8.32
CA GLU A 5 11.06 -5.58 -8.71
C GLU A 5 9.65 -5.54 -8.13
N LYS A 6 9.49 -5.07 -6.90
CA LYS A 6 8.16 -4.90 -6.27
C LYS A 6 7.36 -3.79 -6.94
N CYS A 7 7.99 -2.71 -7.36
CA CYS A 7 7.33 -1.66 -8.12
C CYS A 7 6.84 -2.17 -9.47
N ILE A 8 7.64 -3.01 -10.13
CA ILE A 8 7.23 -3.68 -11.38
C ILE A 8 6.05 -4.61 -11.12
N ALA A 9 6.09 -5.39 -10.06
CA ALA A 9 5.02 -6.34 -9.71
C ALA A 9 3.69 -5.62 -9.45
N VAL A 10 3.70 -4.56 -8.66
CA VAL A 10 2.47 -3.82 -8.34
C VAL A 10 1.87 -3.17 -9.59
N ARG A 11 2.71 -2.63 -10.46
CA ARG A 11 2.28 -2.10 -11.75
C ARG A 11 1.62 -3.18 -12.59
N ASP A 12 2.24 -4.35 -12.67
CA ASP A 12 1.75 -5.46 -13.50
C ASP A 12 0.39 -5.98 -13.00
N TYR A 13 0.21 -6.12 -11.68
CA TYR A 13 -1.09 -6.47 -11.12
C TYR A 13 -2.16 -5.44 -11.50
N HIS A 14 -1.85 -4.17 -11.34
CA HIS A 14 -2.78 -3.10 -11.69
C HIS A 14 -3.15 -3.12 -13.17
N ASN A 15 -2.17 -3.35 -14.04
CA ASN A 15 -2.38 -3.44 -15.48
C ASN A 15 -3.24 -4.64 -15.88
N LYS A 16 -3.26 -5.69 -15.07
CA LYS A 16 -4.14 -6.87 -15.29
C LYS A 16 -5.59 -6.61 -14.85
N GLY A 17 -5.88 -5.47 -14.26
CA GLY A 17 -7.22 -5.12 -13.81
C GLY A 17 -7.46 -5.25 -12.33
N CYS A 18 -6.43 -5.55 -11.53
CA CYS A 18 -6.57 -5.55 -10.08
C CYS A 18 -6.75 -4.13 -9.57
N ASN A 19 -7.54 -3.95 -8.50
CA ASN A 19 -7.64 -2.63 -7.87
C ASN A 19 -6.38 -2.31 -7.06
N CYS A 20 -6.29 -1.09 -6.55
CA CYS A 20 -5.08 -0.65 -5.84
C CYS A 20 -4.75 -1.52 -4.63
N THR A 21 -5.77 -1.87 -3.82
CA THR A 21 -5.57 -2.72 -2.64
C THR A 21 -5.10 -4.12 -3.04
N GLN A 22 -5.77 -4.74 -4.02
CA GLN A 22 -5.38 -6.05 -4.53
C GLN A 22 -3.95 -6.05 -5.04
N SER A 23 -3.57 -5.02 -5.76
CA SER A 23 -2.22 -4.90 -6.34
C SER A 23 -1.14 -4.83 -5.26
N ILE A 24 -1.38 -4.05 -4.21
CA ILE A 24 -0.45 -3.95 -3.07
C ILE A 24 -0.35 -5.29 -2.34
N LEU A 25 -1.48 -5.89 -1.98
CA LEU A 25 -1.48 -7.16 -1.24
C LEU A 25 -0.79 -8.27 -2.02
N ALA A 26 -1.12 -8.41 -3.30
CA ALA A 26 -0.52 -9.44 -4.15
C ALA A 26 0.99 -9.25 -4.29
N THR A 27 1.47 -8.01 -4.36
CA THR A 27 2.90 -7.72 -4.44
C THR A 27 3.67 -8.25 -3.22
N PHE A 28 3.05 -8.24 -2.05
CA PHE A 28 3.67 -8.69 -0.79
C PHE A 28 3.17 -10.05 -0.32
N HIS A 29 2.52 -10.84 -1.18
CA HIS A 29 1.87 -12.09 -0.75
C HIS A 29 2.86 -13.08 -0.10
N GLU A 30 4.07 -13.19 -0.64
CA GLU A 30 5.08 -14.12 -0.09
C GLU A 30 5.48 -13.71 1.32
N GLU A 31 5.79 -12.43 1.53
CA GLU A 31 6.18 -11.91 2.84
C GLU A 31 5.08 -12.08 3.87
N MET A 32 3.82 -11.97 3.46
CA MET A 32 2.67 -12.16 4.35
C MET A 32 2.33 -13.64 4.59
N GLY A 33 2.93 -14.54 3.82
CA GLY A 33 2.61 -15.96 3.93
C GLY A 33 1.22 -16.31 3.37
N LEU A 34 0.70 -15.49 2.46
CA LEU A 34 -0.58 -15.70 1.80
C LEU A 34 -0.38 -16.08 0.34
N THR A 35 -1.36 -16.74 -0.25
CA THR A 35 -1.34 -16.99 -1.70
C THR A 35 -1.79 -15.73 -2.44
N GLU A 36 -1.41 -15.63 -3.71
CA GLU A 36 -1.90 -14.57 -4.59
C GLU A 36 -3.43 -14.52 -4.59
N SER A 37 -4.08 -15.70 -4.70
CA SER A 37 -5.54 -15.78 -4.72
C SER A 37 -6.17 -15.25 -3.44
N GLN A 38 -5.58 -15.53 -2.28
CA GLN A 38 -6.07 -15.00 -1.01
C GLN A 38 -5.96 -13.48 -0.95
N CYS A 39 -4.85 -12.93 -1.44
CA CYS A 39 -4.65 -11.46 -1.50
C CYS A 39 -5.68 -10.80 -2.40
N LEU A 40 -5.92 -11.38 -3.57
CA LEU A 40 -6.90 -10.83 -4.51
C LEU A 40 -8.32 -10.93 -3.96
N ALA A 41 -8.64 -12.01 -3.24
CA ALA A 41 -9.94 -12.16 -2.59
C ALA A 41 -10.15 -11.13 -1.48
N LEU A 42 -9.15 -10.94 -0.60
CA LEU A 42 -9.23 -9.96 0.50
C LEU A 42 -9.44 -8.53 -0.01
N GLY A 43 -8.73 -8.16 -1.07
CA GLY A 43 -8.79 -6.82 -1.62
C GLY A 43 -9.94 -6.57 -2.60
N GLY A 44 -10.73 -7.60 -2.92
CA GLY A 44 -11.70 -7.53 -4.02
C GLY A 44 -12.74 -6.43 -3.92
N GLY A 45 -13.21 -6.14 -2.72
CA GLY A 45 -14.20 -5.09 -2.49
C GLY A 45 -13.64 -3.71 -2.21
N MET A 46 -12.32 -3.56 -2.16
CA MET A 46 -11.65 -2.34 -1.67
C MET A 46 -11.40 -1.29 -2.76
N GLY A 47 -11.70 -1.61 -4.03
CA GLY A 47 -11.45 -0.68 -5.13
C GLY A 47 -12.23 0.63 -5.00
N ASN A 48 -11.67 1.70 -5.54
CA ASN A 48 -12.24 3.04 -5.52
C ASN A 48 -12.63 3.48 -4.11
N GLY A 49 -11.71 3.31 -3.15
CA GLY A 49 -11.94 3.68 -1.76
C GLY A 49 -13.16 2.99 -1.16
N VAL A 50 -13.18 1.66 -1.21
CA VAL A 50 -14.31 0.82 -0.79
C VAL A 50 -15.59 1.18 -1.55
N ARG A 51 -15.45 1.46 -2.85
CA ARG A 51 -16.53 1.84 -3.79
C ARG A 51 -17.29 3.11 -3.40
N CYS A 52 -16.77 3.91 -2.50
CA CYS A 52 -17.42 5.16 -2.06
C CYS A 52 -16.47 6.36 -2.00
N GLY A 53 -15.33 6.27 -2.66
CA GLY A 53 -14.37 7.37 -2.70
C GLY A 53 -13.65 7.63 -1.37
N SER A 54 -13.67 6.67 -0.45
CA SER A 54 -13.04 6.76 0.86
C SER A 54 -11.54 6.48 0.75
N ILE A 55 -10.92 5.90 1.75
CA ILE A 55 -9.46 5.72 1.83
C ILE A 55 -8.91 5.03 0.58
N CYS A 56 -7.89 5.63 -0.02
CA CYS A 56 -7.19 5.10 -1.19
C CYS A 56 -6.67 3.68 -0.92
N GLY A 57 -6.81 2.80 -1.93
CA GLY A 57 -6.34 1.41 -1.83
C GLY A 57 -4.84 1.28 -1.62
N ALA A 58 -4.06 2.26 -2.05
CA ALA A 58 -2.62 2.31 -1.75
C ALA A 58 -2.37 2.47 -0.24
N VAL A 59 -3.24 3.19 0.46
CA VAL A 59 -3.17 3.36 1.92
C VAL A 59 -3.68 2.10 2.63
N SER A 60 -4.90 1.67 2.32
CA SER A 60 -5.51 0.50 2.99
C SER A 60 -4.72 -0.77 2.74
N GLY A 61 -4.24 -0.98 1.52
CA GLY A 61 -3.38 -2.12 1.18
C GLY A 61 -2.08 -2.13 1.99
N GLY A 62 -1.43 -0.98 2.09
CA GLY A 62 -0.21 -0.84 2.87
C GLY A 62 -0.41 -1.10 4.36
N VAL A 63 -1.51 -0.61 4.91
CA VAL A 63 -1.88 -0.87 6.32
C VAL A 63 -2.07 -2.36 6.57
N MET A 64 -2.71 -3.06 5.65
CA MET A 64 -2.91 -4.51 5.76
C MET A 64 -1.59 -5.28 5.66
N VAL A 65 -0.69 -4.90 4.77
CA VAL A 65 0.64 -5.51 4.66
C VAL A 65 1.39 -5.36 5.98
N LEU A 66 1.44 -4.16 6.54
CA LEU A 66 2.12 -3.91 7.81
C LEU A 66 1.51 -4.73 8.96
N GLY A 67 0.19 -4.83 8.99
CA GLY A 67 -0.50 -5.63 10.00
C GLY A 67 -0.15 -7.11 9.94
N MET A 68 0.00 -7.65 8.73
CA MET A 68 0.40 -9.05 8.54
C MET A 68 1.86 -9.31 8.91
N LEU A 69 2.74 -8.37 8.59
CA LEU A 69 4.18 -8.53 8.82
C LEU A 69 4.58 -8.29 10.28
N PHE A 70 3.85 -7.42 10.97
CA PHE A 70 4.15 -7.03 12.36
C PHE A 70 2.88 -7.13 13.21
N PRO A 71 2.30 -8.34 13.32
CA PRO A 71 0.98 -8.52 13.91
C PRO A 71 0.98 -8.29 15.42
N ALA A 72 -0.13 -7.77 15.94
CA ALA A 72 -0.42 -7.79 17.36
C ALA A 72 -1.15 -9.09 17.71
N THR A 73 -0.83 -9.67 18.85
CA THR A 73 -1.52 -10.85 19.37
C THR A 73 -2.59 -10.44 20.38
N ALA A 74 -3.57 -11.31 20.59
CA ALA A 74 -4.59 -11.09 21.61
C ALA A 74 -3.97 -10.98 23.02
N GLU A 75 -2.90 -11.73 23.27
CA GLU A 75 -2.20 -11.73 24.55
C GLU A 75 -1.52 -10.40 24.85
N GLU A 76 -1.06 -9.68 23.84
CA GLU A 76 -0.47 -8.35 24.00
C GLU A 76 -1.50 -7.30 24.44
N GLY A 77 -2.77 -7.50 24.11
CA GLY A 77 -3.85 -6.62 24.52
C GLY A 77 -3.63 -5.18 24.05
N VAL A 78 -3.79 -4.22 24.95
CA VAL A 78 -3.68 -2.79 24.65
C VAL A 78 -2.30 -2.40 24.11
N ALA A 79 -1.23 -3.02 24.62
CA ALA A 79 0.13 -2.72 24.14
C ALA A 79 0.32 -3.05 22.67
N GLY A 80 -0.18 -4.21 22.23
CA GLY A 80 -0.13 -4.60 20.81
C GLY A 80 -0.97 -3.68 19.94
N LYS A 81 -2.17 -3.33 20.40
CA LYS A 81 -3.05 -2.39 19.69
C LYS A 81 -2.37 -1.03 19.50
N LYS A 82 -1.72 -0.51 20.52
CA LYS A 82 -1.01 0.78 20.46
C LYS A 82 0.16 0.73 19.47
N ARG A 83 0.92 -0.38 19.49
CA ARG A 83 2.05 -0.56 18.58
C ARG A 83 1.59 -0.56 17.12
N VAL A 84 0.56 -1.32 16.80
CA VAL A 84 0.02 -1.38 15.43
C VAL A 84 -0.55 -0.01 15.01
N ALA A 85 -1.25 0.67 15.91
CA ALA A 85 -1.78 2.00 15.63
C ALA A 85 -0.65 3.00 15.32
N GLN A 86 0.47 2.91 16.04
CA GLN A 86 1.63 3.78 15.85
C GLN A 86 2.28 3.53 14.48
N GLN A 87 2.46 2.27 14.12
CA GLN A 87 2.99 1.87 12.80
C GLN A 87 2.08 2.34 11.68
N THR A 88 0.78 2.20 11.85
CA THR A 88 -0.21 2.64 10.88
C THR A 88 -0.14 4.16 10.67
N ARG A 89 -0.08 4.93 11.76
CA ARG A 89 0.02 6.39 11.66
C ARG A 89 1.30 6.83 10.96
N GLU A 90 2.42 6.16 11.22
CA GLU A 90 3.69 6.49 10.56
C GLU A 90 3.64 6.23 9.06
N TYR A 91 3.06 5.11 8.65
CA TYR A 91 2.86 4.83 7.22
C TYR A 91 1.98 5.90 6.57
N ILE A 92 0.87 6.24 7.21
CA ILE A 92 -0.05 7.27 6.72
C ILE A 92 0.67 8.62 6.62
N ARG A 93 1.46 8.99 7.62
CA ARG A 93 2.23 10.23 7.61
C ARG A 93 3.16 10.30 6.40
N ARG A 94 3.88 9.22 6.11
CA ARG A 94 4.78 9.15 4.95
C ARG A 94 4.04 9.30 3.63
N PHE A 95 2.86 8.70 3.54
CA PHE A 95 2.02 8.83 2.35
C PHE A 95 1.50 10.27 2.20
N GLN A 96 1.04 10.88 3.29
CA GLN A 96 0.55 12.27 3.30
C GLN A 96 1.65 13.28 2.98
N ASP A 97 2.89 13.02 3.37
CA ASP A 97 4.02 13.88 3.02
C ASP A 97 4.19 14.00 1.50
N ARG A 98 3.82 12.96 0.76
CA ARG A 98 3.91 12.98 -0.70
C ARG A 98 2.64 13.49 -1.38
N PHE A 99 1.48 13.16 -0.87
CA PHE A 99 0.22 13.35 -1.58
C PHE A 99 -0.81 14.21 -0.86
N THR A 100 -0.60 14.54 0.38
CA THR A 100 -1.48 15.35 1.23
C THR A 100 -2.78 14.61 1.59
N ASP A 101 -3.54 14.17 0.59
CA ASP A 101 -4.83 13.51 0.78
C ASP A 101 -4.70 12.00 0.99
N LEU A 102 -5.72 11.41 1.57
CA LEU A 102 -5.84 9.96 1.78
C LEU A 102 -7.02 9.36 1.04
N ASN A 103 -8.02 10.17 0.69
CA ASN A 103 -9.26 9.70 0.08
C ASN A 103 -9.11 9.54 -1.42
N CYS A 104 -9.61 8.41 -1.94
CA CYS A 104 -9.57 8.08 -3.36
C CYS A 104 -10.18 9.20 -4.21
N ALA A 105 -11.36 9.71 -3.83
CA ALA A 105 -12.04 10.75 -4.57
C ALA A 105 -11.19 12.02 -4.72
N GLU A 106 -10.54 12.46 -3.65
CA GLU A 106 -9.73 13.66 -3.64
C GLU A 106 -8.42 13.47 -4.42
N LEU A 107 -7.79 12.30 -4.24
CA LEU A 107 -6.55 11.97 -4.94
C LEU A 107 -6.76 11.90 -6.46
N LEU A 108 -7.89 11.36 -6.92
CA LEU A 108 -8.18 11.30 -8.34
C LEU A 108 -8.49 12.66 -8.97
N LEU A 109 -8.92 13.63 -8.16
CA LEU A 109 -9.16 15.01 -8.62
C LEU A 109 -7.89 15.85 -8.62
N ASN A 110 -6.84 15.43 -7.93
CA ASN A 110 -5.59 16.19 -7.86
C ASN A 110 -4.81 16.05 -9.17
N LYS A 111 -4.78 17.13 -9.96
CA LYS A 111 -4.09 17.17 -11.25
C LYS A 111 -2.57 17.28 -11.13
N GLU A 112 -2.08 17.58 -9.93
CA GLU A 112 -0.65 17.82 -9.68
C GLU A 112 0.08 16.63 -9.05
N ILE A 113 -0.53 15.45 -9.06
CA ILE A 113 0.16 14.25 -8.59
C ILE A 113 1.38 13.99 -9.46
N GLN A 114 2.54 14.02 -8.83
CA GLN A 114 3.81 13.82 -9.50
C GLN A 114 4.32 12.41 -9.26
N GLY A 115 4.89 11.82 -10.32
CA GLY A 115 5.51 10.51 -10.23
C GLY A 115 6.77 10.56 -9.38
N THR A 116 6.99 9.47 -8.66
CA THR A 116 8.26 9.23 -7.99
C THR A 116 9.31 8.79 -9.00
N GLN A 117 10.56 8.69 -8.56
CA GLN A 117 11.65 8.21 -9.41
C GLN A 117 11.33 6.82 -10.00
N GLN A 118 10.77 5.90 -9.23
CA GLN A 118 10.40 4.57 -9.72
C GLN A 118 9.26 4.64 -10.74
N ALA A 119 8.24 5.47 -10.49
CA ALA A 119 7.13 5.64 -11.42
C ALA A 119 7.63 6.21 -12.76
N GLU A 120 8.49 7.21 -12.71
CA GLU A 120 9.10 7.80 -13.91
C GLU A 120 9.93 6.78 -14.68
N PHE A 121 10.76 6.02 -13.97
CA PHE A 121 11.58 4.96 -14.57
C PHE A 121 10.73 3.92 -15.29
N LEU A 122 9.57 3.56 -14.73
CA LEU A 122 8.66 2.58 -15.31
C LEU A 122 7.69 3.18 -16.33
N GLY A 123 7.73 4.49 -16.54
CA GLY A 123 6.85 5.17 -17.49
C GLY A 123 5.40 5.23 -17.05
N VAL A 124 5.14 5.19 -15.75
CA VAL A 124 3.79 5.22 -15.20
C VAL A 124 3.38 6.65 -14.91
N THR A 125 2.28 7.10 -15.52
CA THR A 125 1.81 8.48 -15.43
C THR A 125 0.39 8.63 -14.88
N ASN A 126 -0.40 7.53 -14.83
CA ASN A 126 -1.75 7.58 -14.30
C ASN A 126 -1.74 7.69 -12.76
N HIS A 127 -2.77 8.32 -12.21
CA HIS A 127 -2.87 8.57 -10.76
C HIS A 127 -2.74 7.30 -9.92
N CYS A 128 -3.54 6.30 -10.20
CA CYS A 128 -3.53 5.06 -9.41
C CYS A 128 -2.16 4.37 -9.49
N GLY A 129 -1.55 4.33 -10.66
CA GLY A 129 -0.23 3.74 -10.85
C GLY A 129 0.84 4.46 -10.02
N ILE A 130 0.84 5.78 -10.03
CA ILE A 130 1.77 6.59 -9.23
C ILE A 130 1.56 6.32 -7.73
N LEU A 131 0.30 6.30 -7.28
CA LEU A 131 -0.03 6.08 -5.86
C LEU A 131 0.41 4.71 -5.36
N ILE A 132 0.16 3.64 -6.13
CA ILE A 132 0.55 2.29 -5.69
C ILE A 132 2.06 2.06 -5.75
N ILE A 133 2.75 2.61 -6.74
CA ILE A 133 4.21 2.53 -6.82
C ILE A 133 4.83 3.28 -5.65
N SER A 134 4.34 4.48 -5.35
CA SER A 134 4.82 5.26 -4.21
C SER A 134 4.57 4.54 -2.88
N ALA A 135 3.41 3.91 -2.74
CA ALA A 135 3.10 3.11 -1.56
C ALA A 135 4.08 1.95 -1.39
N VAL A 136 4.42 1.26 -2.48
CA VAL A 136 5.41 0.18 -2.45
C VAL A 136 6.79 0.69 -2.02
N GLU A 137 7.22 1.84 -2.56
CA GLU A 137 8.48 2.46 -2.13
C GLU A 137 8.49 2.74 -0.64
N ILE A 138 7.44 3.38 -0.13
CA ILE A 138 7.29 3.69 1.29
C ILE A 138 7.31 2.41 2.13
N LEU A 139 6.55 1.39 1.71
CA LEU A 139 6.50 0.11 2.42
C LEU A 139 7.85 -0.57 2.48
N CYS A 140 8.58 -0.64 1.37
CA CYS A 140 9.90 -1.26 1.33
C CYS A 140 10.85 -0.59 2.34
N ASP A 141 10.88 0.74 2.35
CA ASP A 141 11.74 1.49 3.25
C ASP A 141 11.32 1.31 4.71
N TYR A 142 10.03 1.44 4.98
CA TYR A 142 9.53 1.35 6.35
C TYR A 142 9.63 -0.07 6.93
N ILE A 143 9.34 -1.09 6.14
CA ILE A 143 9.51 -2.48 6.54
C ILE A 143 10.96 -2.76 6.91
N ALA A 144 11.92 -2.28 6.10
CA ALA A 144 13.34 -2.44 6.39
C ALA A 144 13.73 -1.78 7.72
N GLU A 145 13.23 -0.58 7.99
CA GLU A 145 13.46 0.11 9.27
C GLU A 145 12.87 -0.66 10.45
N LEU A 146 11.65 -1.18 10.32
CA LEU A 146 10.99 -1.93 11.39
C LEU A 146 11.70 -3.24 11.70
N LYS A 147 12.31 -3.88 10.72
CA LYS A 147 13.09 -5.11 10.92
C LYS A 147 14.40 -4.89 11.65
N GLU A 148 14.94 -3.68 11.63
CA GLU A 148 16.16 -3.32 12.33
C GLU A 148 15.94 -3.03 13.82
N GLU A 149 14.68 -2.87 14.24
CA GLU A 149 14.34 -2.61 15.64
C GLU A 149 14.38 -3.90 16.53
#